data_f7acb022a4dc836b608e0720f526a5c1
#
_entry.id   f7acb022a4dc836b608e0720f526a5c1
#
_cell.length_a   1.000
_cell.length_b   1.000
_cell.length_c   1.000
_cell.angle_alpha   90.00
_cell.angle_beta   90.00
_cell.angle_gamma   90.00
#
_symmetry.space_group_name_H-M   'P 1'
#
loop_
_entity.id
_entity.type
_entity.pdbx_description
1 polymer ?
#
loop_
_entity_poly.entity_id
_entity_poly.type
_entity_poly.pdbx_seq_one_letter_code
_entity_poly.pdbx_strand_id
1 'polypeptide(L)'
;TTKMMKVINVKYQNKSAIVLDELTTMSFPKGTLDNIIATGRSNEIATWLGFQDITQAVRDFSKENAESIVNTMGNIFSGQVSGDTAQRLSRMFGKIKVQKESHSISDSGTSISYSEQLEELIPESEISTLSQGVFCGKIADNFGEKIEQKFFYSTIHVDPVKTKNLESGKLPDLTLFLDAQDKLLSDKDINQVLLDNFNQVKADIDQLLERTLTEA
;
A
#
# COMPACT_ATOMS: atom_id res chain seq x y z
N THR A 1 0.31 -15.86 10.07
CA THR A 1 0.66 -14.43 10.01
C THR A 1 0.18 -13.69 11.25
N THR A 2 -1.10 -13.75 11.63
CA THR A 2 -1.66 -13.01 12.79
C THR A 2 -1.04 -13.43 14.14
N LYS A 3 -0.71 -14.72 14.32
CA LYS A 3 0.05 -15.21 15.50
C LYS A 3 1.49 -14.68 15.51
N MET A 4 2.17 -14.69 14.35
CA MET A 4 3.52 -14.15 14.20
C MET A 4 3.59 -12.67 14.57
N MET A 5 2.63 -11.87 14.13
CA MET A 5 2.55 -10.44 14.46
C MET A 5 2.47 -10.18 15.96
N LYS A 6 1.69 -10.97 16.70
CA LYS A 6 1.55 -10.84 18.15
C LYS A 6 2.82 -11.25 18.92
N VAL A 7 3.63 -12.11 18.33
CA VAL A 7 4.89 -12.58 18.93
C VAL A 7 6.05 -11.63 18.62
N ILE A 8 6.11 -11.12 17.40
CA ILE A 8 7.20 -10.24 16.94
C ILE A 8 7.03 -8.82 17.46
N ASN A 9 5.80 -8.31 17.45
CA ASN A 9 5.50 -6.95 17.94
C ASN A 9 4.74 -7.00 19.26
N VAL A 10 5.50 -7.10 20.33
CA VAL A 10 4.96 -6.81 21.68
C VAL A 10 4.74 -5.30 21.75
N LYS A 11 3.58 -4.86 22.31
CA LYS A 11 3.25 -3.45 22.49
C LYS A 11 4.44 -2.69 23.08
N TYR A 12 4.76 -1.55 22.47
CA TYR A 12 5.80 -0.61 22.91
C TYR A 12 7.26 -1.09 22.76
N GLN A 13 7.54 -2.14 22.00
CA GLN A 13 8.91 -2.60 21.82
C GLN A 13 9.46 -2.27 20.43
N ASN A 14 8.92 -2.89 19.39
CA ASN A 14 9.46 -2.73 18.03
C ASN A 14 8.38 -2.22 17.07
N LYS A 15 8.73 -1.20 16.28
CA LYS A 15 7.91 -0.79 15.14
C LYS A 15 8.25 -1.65 13.95
N SER A 16 7.25 -2.12 13.24
CA SER A 16 7.44 -2.90 12.01
C SER A 16 6.48 -2.48 10.92
N ALA A 17 6.75 -2.90 9.70
CA ALA A 17 5.88 -2.65 8.56
C ALA A 17 5.62 -3.95 7.80
N ILE A 18 4.39 -4.07 7.30
CA ILE A 18 3.98 -5.10 6.35
C ILE A 18 3.69 -4.41 5.05
N VAL A 19 4.43 -4.77 4.02
CA VAL A 19 4.24 -4.27 2.66
C VAL A 19 3.69 -5.40 1.81
N LEU A 20 2.48 -5.22 1.31
CA LEU A 20 1.80 -6.13 0.40
C LEU A 20 1.64 -5.40 -0.94
N ASP A 21 2.58 -5.63 -1.83
CA ASP A 21 2.51 -5.14 -3.20
C ASP A 21 1.68 -6.10 -4.05
N GLU A 22 0.98 -5.57 -5.05
CA GLU A 22 0.06 -6.34 -5.90
C GLU A 22 -0.93 -7.21 -5.09
N LEU A 23 -1.61 -6.58 -4.12
CA LEU A 23 -2.49 -7.27 -3.18
C LEU A 23 -3.51 -8.20 -3.84
N THR A 24 -3.97 -7.86 -5.04
CA THR A 24 -4.95 -8.65 -5.81
C THR A 24 -4.41 -9.97 -6.36
N THR A 25 -3.09 -10.14 -6.39
CA THR A 25 -2.47 -11.43 -6.76
C THR A 25 -2.41 -12.42 -5.61
N MET A 26 -2.68 -11.96 -4.38
CA MET A 26 -2.60 -12.75 -3.16
C MET A 26 -3.97 -13.27 -2.74
N SER A 27 -4.05 -14.52 -2.33
CA SER A 27 -5.26 -15.10 -1.76
C SER A 27 -5.20 -15.06 -0.24
N PHE A 28 -6.16 -14.40 0.38
CA PHE A 28 -6.30 -14.34 1.84
C PHE A 28 -7.60 -15.03 2.28
N PRO A 29 -7.57 -15.80 3.35
CA PRO A 29 -8.81 -16.26 4.00
C PRO A 29 -9.67 -15.04 4.40
N LYS A 30 -11.00 -15.21 4.33
CA LYS A 30 -11.95 -14.14 4.62
C LYS A 30 -11.71 -13.50 5.98
N GLY A 31 -11.65 -12.19 6.05
CA GLY A 31 -11.42 -11.43 7.29
C GLY A 31 -9.96 -11.37 7.78
N THR A 32 -9.02 -12.07 7.11
CA THR A 32 -7.61 -12.06 7.55
C THR A 32 -6.98 -10.69 7.38
N LEU A 33 -7.24 -10.02 6.26
CA LEU A 33 -6.66 -8.72 5.96
C LEU A 33 -7.20 -7.63 6.90
N ASP A 34 -8.52 -7.60 7.13
CA ASP A 34 -9.16 -6.68 8.09
C ASP A 34 -8.59 -6.87 9.50
N ASN A 35 -8.40 -8.12 9.93
CA ASN A 35 -7.78 -8.43 11.21
C ASN A 35 -6.32 -7.96 11.29
N ILE A 36 -5.54 -8.11 10.22
CA ILE A 36 -4.16 -7.63 10.15
C ILE A 36 -4.12 -6.12 10.32
N ILE A 37 -4.95 -5.39 9.59
CA ILE A 37 -5.01 -3.93 9.64
C ILE A 37 -5.47 -3.46 11.03
N ALA A 38 -6.56 -4.03 11.55
CA ALA A 38 -7.12 -3.62 12.83
C ALA A 38 -6.20 -3.92 14.01
N THR A 39 -5.58 -5.11 14.05
CA THR A 39 -4.68 -5.51 15.13
C THR A 39 -3.27 -4.95 14.96
N GLY A 40 -2.83 -4.71 13.73
CA GLY A 40 -1.52 -4.17 13.42
C GLY A 40 -1.30 -2.81 14.08
N ARG A 41 -2.29 -1.92 13.97
CA ARG A 41 -2.21 -0.58 14.56
C ARG A 41 -1.94 -0.60 16.07
N SER A 42 -2.59 -1.48 16.81
CA SER A 42 -2.42 -1.59 18.27
C SER A 42 -1.06 -2.15 18.69
N ASN A 43 -0.34 -2.79 17.76
CA ASN A 43 0.99 -3.37 17.94
C ASN A 43 2.07 -2.58 17.19
N GLU A 44 1.80 -1.33 16.80
CA GLU A 44 2.74 -0.46 16.07
C GLU A 44 3.24 -1.05 14.75
N ILE A 45 2.36 -1.78 14.05
CA ILE A 45 2.64 -2.33 12.73
C ILE A 45 2.01 -1.43 11.68
N ALA A 46 2.81 -0.82 10.82
CA ALA A 46 2.33 -0.13 9.63
C ALA A 46 1.97 -1.15 8.55
N THR A 47 0.82 -0.97 7.91
CA THR A 47 0.41 -1.83 6.79
C THR A 47 0.35 -1.01 5.52
N TRP A 48 1.10 -1.43 4.50
CA TRP A 48 1.11 -0.88 3.14
C TRP A 48 0.45 -1.87 2.19
N LEU A 49 -0.52 -1.37 1.44
CA LEU A 49 -1.26 -2.17 0.46
C LEU A 49 -1.11 -1.51 -0.91
N GLY A 50 -0.52 -2.22 -1.87
CA GLY A 50 -0.42 -1.80 -3.26
C GLY A 50 -1.48 -2.46 -4.13
N PHE A 51 -2.19 -1.67 -4.94
CA PHE A 51 -3.08 -2.16 -6.00
C PHE A 51 -2.88 -1.35 -7.26
N GLN A 52 -3.11 -1.98 -8.38
CA GLN A 52 -3.15 -1.30 -9.68
C GLN A 52 -4.53 -0.68 -9.93
N ASP A 53 -5.59 -1.35 -9.47
CA ASP A 53 -6.98 -0.93 -9.68
C ASP A 53 -7.87 -1.38 -8.50
N ILE A 54 -8.67 -0.46 -7.97
CA ILE A 54 -9.64 -0.76 -6.91
C ILE A 54 -10.72 -1.72 -7.39
N THR A 55 -11.07 -1.70 -8.68
CA THR A 55 -12.09 -2.61 -9.22
C THR A 55 -11.65 -4.07 -9.17
N GLN A 56 -10.36 -4.35 -9.29
CA GLN A 56 -9.82 -5.69 -9.06
C GLN A 56 -9.98 -6.11 -7.60
N ALA A 57 -9.68 -5.22 -6.66
CA ALA A 57 -9.88 -5.49 -5.24
C ALA A 57 -11.36 -5.78 -4.91
N VAL A 58 -12.28 -5.04 -5.53
CA VAL A 58 -13.73 -5.30 -5.39
C VAL A 58 -14.12 -6.68 -5.89
N ARG A 59 -13.56 -7.12 -7.02
CA ARG A 59 -13.84 -8.45 -7.59
C ARG A 59 -13.31 -9.56 -6.68
N ASP A 60 -12.12 -9.40 -6.14
CA ASP A 60 -11.39 -10.48 -5.45
C ASP A 60 -11.74 -10.56 -3.95
N PHE A 61 -12.05 -9.43 -3.31
CA PHE A 61 -12.37 -9.36 -1.87
C PHE A 61 -13.85 -9.08 -1.54
N SER A 62 -14.73 -8.95 -2.50
CA SER A 62 -16.07 -8.36 -2.43
C SER A 62 -16.06 -6.83 -2.28
N LYS A 63 -17.18 -6.21 -2.66
CA LYS A 63 -17.35 -4.75 -2.60
C LYS A 63 -17.21 -4.22 -1.17
N GLU A 64 -17.88 -4.87 -0.22
CA GLU A 64 -17.91 -4.47 1.19
C GLU A 64 -16.51 -4.52 1.81
N ASN A 65 -15.76 -5.59 1.55
CA ASN A 65 -14.40 -5.76 2.09
C ASN A 65 -13.42 -4.77 1.46
N ALA A 66 -13.47 -4.57 0.14
CA ALA A 66 -12.63 -3.59 -0.54
C ALA A 66 -12.91 -2.17 -0.04
N GLU A 67 -14.19 -1.81 0.17
CA GLU A 67 -14.57 -0.53 0.75
C GLU A 67 -14.09 -0.37 2.19
N SER A 68 -14.23 -1.40 3.00
CA SER A 68 -13.73 -1.41 4.40
C SER A 68 -12.23 -1.16 4.43
N ILE A 69 -11.46 -1.89 3.62
CA ILE A 69 -10.00 -1.72 3.52
C ILE A 69 -9.64 -0.28 3.16
N VAL A 70 -10.18 0.24 2.06
CA VAL A 70 -9.87 1.59 1.58
C VAL A 70 -10.26 2.68 2.59
N ASN A 71 -11.42 2.54 3.24
CA ASN A 71 -11.90 3.50 4.24
C ASN A 71 -11.08 3.48 5.54
N THR A 72 -10.45 2.35 5.86
CA THR A 72 -9.60 2.20 7.05
C THR A 72 -8.22 2.82 6.85
N MET A 73 -7.77 2.98 5.59
CA MET A 73 -6.47 3.58 5.29
C MET A 73 -6.47 5.08 5.58
N GLY A 74 -5.58 5.51 6.48
CA GLY A 74 -5.37 6.92 6.79
C GLY A 74 -4.62 7.66 5.69
N ASN A 75 -3.65 6.99 5.06
CA ASN A 75 -2.81 7.55 4.01
C ASN A 75 -3.13 6.87 2.67
N ILE A 76 -3.25 7.67 1.64
CA ILE A 76 -3.52 7.21 0.26
C ILE A 76 -2.57 7.94 -0.68
N PHE A 77 -1.87 7.16 -1.51
CA PHE A 77 -0.98 7.66 -2.57
C PHE A 77 -1.46 7.06 -3.88
N SER A 78 -1.74 7.90 -4.86
CA SER A 78 -2.16 7.46 -6.19
C SER A 78 -1.32 8.12 -7.26
N GLY A 79 -0.78 7.32 -8.16
CA GLY A 79 -0.32 7.77 -9.48
C GLY A 79 -1.50 7.85 -10.44
N GLN A 80 -1.21 7.83 -11.74
CA GLN A 80 -2.22 7.82 -12.79
C GLN A 80 -3.11 6.58 -12.69
N VAL A 81 -4.42 6.81 -12.56
CA VAL A 81 -5.45 5.79 -12.61
C VAL A 81 -6.65 6.34 -13.38
N SER A 82 -7.53 5.48 -13.91
CA SER A 82 -8.66 5.89 -14.74
C SER A 82 -9.98 5.25 -14.31
N GLY A 83 -11.08 5.72 -14.89
CA GLY A 83 -12.41 5.18 -14.68
C GLY A 83 -12.88 5.25 -13.22
N ASP A 84 -13.52 4.19 -12.75
CA ASP A 84 -14.14 4.14 -11.42
C ASP A 84 -13.13 4.40 -10.28
N THR A 85 -11.87 4.01 -10.46
CA THR A 85 -10.83 4.27 -9.47
C THR A 85 -10.54 5.76 -9.34
N ALA A 86 -10.35 6.48 -10.45
CA ALA A 86 -10.12 7.92 -10.44
C ALA A 86 -11.32 8.69 -9.87
N GLN A 87 -12.55 8.31 -10.26
CA GLN A 87 -13.77 8.91 -9.75
C GLN A 87 -13.91 8.71 -8.24
N ARG A 88 -13.60 7.52 -7.75
CA ARG A 88 -13.66 7.20 -6.32
C ARG A 88 -12.63 8.01 -5.52
N LEU A 89 -11.40 8.11 -6.01
CA LEU A 89 -10.36 8.92 -5.36
C LEU A 89 -10.77 10.40 -5.32
N SER A 90 -11.24 10.96 -6.41
CA SER A 90 -11.73 12.34 -6.47
C SER A 90 -12.80 12.61 -5.40
N ARG A 91 -13.79 11.73 -5.26
CA ARG A 91 -14.81 11.82 -4.20
C ARG A 91 -14.22 11.73 -2.79
N MET A 92 -13.21 10.89 -2.57
CA MET A 92 -12.54 10.72 -1.28
C MET A 92 -11.72 11.93 -0.87
N PHE A 93 -11.16 12.67 -1.85
CA PHE A 93 -10.44 13.90 -1.61
C PHE A 93 -11.36 15.06 -1.25
N GLY A 94 -12.65 14.96 -1.61
CA GLY A 94 -13.68 15.90 -1.24
C GLY A 94 -13.78 17.09 -2.18
N LYS A 95 -14.44 18.15 -1.70
CA LYS A 95 -14.74 19.35 -2.48
C LYS A 95 -14.28 20.60 -1.78
N ILE A 96 -13.91 21.60 -2.56
CA ILE A 96 -13.57 22.95 -2.10
C ILE A 96 -14.61 23.95 -2.61
N LYS A 97 -14.74 25.05 -1.89
CA LYS A 97 -15.52 26.19 -2.35
C LYS A 97 -14.68 27.05 -3.27
N VAL A 98 -15.15 27.25 -4.47
CA VAL A 98 -14.52 28.14 -5.47
C VAL A 98 -15.48 29.29 -5.74
N GLN A 99 -14.96 30.51 -5.66
CA GLN A 99 -15.70 31.69 -6.09
C GLN A 99 -15.57 31.86 -7.59
N LYS A 100 -16.70 31.80 -8.31
CA LYS A 100 -16.75 32.11 -9.74
C LYS A 100 -17.27 33.51 -9.95
N GLU A 101 -16.53 34.27 -10.71
CA GLU A 101 -16.88 35.57 -11.17
C GLU A 101 -17.50 35.47 -12.57
N SER A 102 -18.71 35.99 -12.71
CA SER A 102 -19.40 36.02 -13.99
C SER A 102 -19.61 37.47 -14.43
N HIS A 103 -19.07 37.77 -15.60
CA HIS A 103 -19.24 39.10 -16.23
C HIS A 103 -20.36 39.06 -17.26
N SER A 104 -21.35 39.88 -17.07
CA SER A 104 -22.41 40.11 -18.07
C SER A 104 -22.25 41.50 -18.66
N ILE A 105 -22.00 41.57 -19.94
CA ILE A 105 -21.88 42.85 -20.69
C ILE A 105 -23.15 43.06 -21.47
N SER A 106 -23.81 44.20 -21.23
CA SER A 106 -24.96 44.65 -22.00
C SER A 106 -24.69 46.07 -22.53
N ASP A 107 -25.51 46.51 -23.50
CA ASP A 107 -25.36 47.86 -24.06
C ASP A 107 -25.55 48.96 -23.01
N SER A 108 -26.12 48.65 -21.85
CA SER A 108 -26.35 49.55 -20.73
C SER A 108 -25.31 49.51 -19.61
N GLY A 109 -24.33 48.56 -19.68
CA GLY A 109 -23.26 48.46 -18.69
C GLY A 109 -22.77 47.06 -18.44
N THR A 110 -21.72 46.96 -17.59
CA THR A 110 -21.15 45.71 -17.17
C THR A 110 -21.64 45.34 -15.76
N SER A 111 -22.20 44.15 -15.60
CA SER A 111 -22.60 43.60 -14.31
C SER A 111 -21.66 42.47 -13.95
N ILE A 112 -21.12 42.49 -12.70
CA ILE A 112 -20.27 41.45 -12.15
C ILE A 112 -21.06 40.73 -11.06
N SER A 113 -21.20 39.42 -11.18
CA SER A 113 -21.82 38.60 -10.15
C SER A 113 -20.82 37.54 -9.63
N TYR A 114 -20.82 37.37 -8.31
CA TYR A 114 -20.02 36.36 -7.64
C TYR A 114 -20.91 35.20 -7.20
N SER A 115 -20.52 33.97 -7.55
CA SER A 115 -21.22 32.77 -7.09
C SER A 115 -20.23 31.82 -6.44
N GLU A 116 -20.59 31.24 -5.28
CA GLU A 116 -19.81 30.16 -4.67
C GLU A 116 -20.27 28.82 -5.24
N GLN A 117 -19.33 28.02 -5.72
CA GLN A 117 -19.62 26.68 -6.23
C GLN A 117 -18.70 25.68 -5.51
N LEU A 118 -19.22 24.46 -5.27
CA LEU A 118 -18.43 23.36 -4.76
C LEU A 118 -17.84 22.60 -5.94
N GLU A 119 -16.52 22.62 -6.05
CA GLU A 119 -15.75 21.85 -7.04
C GLU A 119 -14.96 20.74 -6.37
N GLU A 120 -14.67 19.67 -7.11
CA GLU A 120 -13.80 18.60 -6.62
C GLU A 120 -12.40 19.14 -6.36
N LEU A 121 -11.80 18.76 -5.21
CA LEU A 121 -10.47 19.24 -4.82
C LEU A 121 -9.41 18.81 -5.84
N ILE A 122 -9.48 17.54 -6.28
CA ILE A 122 -8.70 16.99 -7.39
C ILE A 122 -9.71 16.28 -8.30
N PRO A 123 -10.00 16.84 -9.48
CA PRO A 123 -10.94 16.25 -10.42
C PRO A 123 -10.47 14.90 -10.96
N GLU A 124 -11.42 14.05 -11.31
CA GLU A 124 -11.16 12.74 -11.97
C GLU A 124 -10.27 12.89 -13.21
N SER A 125 -10.51 13.94 -14.00
CA SER A 125 -9.71 14.23 -15.20
C SER A 125 -8.24 14.49 -14.91
N GLU A 126 -7.93 15.15 -13.81
CA GLU A 126 -6.54 15.40 -13.39
C GLU A 126 -5.87 14.09 -12.93
N ILE A 127 -6.58 13.28 -12.13
CA ILE A 127 -6.05 11.98 -11.68
C ILE A 127 -5.76 11.07 -12.87
N SER A 128 -6.65 11.08 -13.87
CA SER A 128 -6.53 10.22 -15.06
C SER A 128 -5.41 10.66 -16.03
N THR A 129 -4.92 11.87 -15.88
CA THR A 129 -3.90 12.46 -16.77
C THR A 129 -2.58 12.75 -16.07
N LEU A 130 -2.38 12.22 -14.84
CA LEU A 130 -1.13 12.37 -14.11
C LEU A 130 0.06 11.85 -14.93
N SER A 131 1.13 12.62 -14.96
CA SER A 131 2.37 12.21 -15.61
C SER A 131 3.16 11.25 -14.74
N GLN A 132 4.10 10.53 -15.34
CA GLN A 132 5.01 9.66 -14.61
C GLN A 132 5.76 10.42 -13.51
N GLY A 133 5.79 9.85 -12.31
CA GLY A 133 6.43 10.45 -11.14
C GLY A 133 5.59 11.50 -10.42
N VAL A 134 4.40 11.83 -10.93
CA VAL A 134 3.44 12.71 -10.26
C VAL A 134 2.43 11.87 -9.48
N PHE A 135 2.15 12.28 -8.25
CA PHE A 135 1.25 11.58 -7.33
C PHE A 135 0.30 12.56 -6.67
N CYS A 136 -0.90 12.11 -6.43
CA CYS A 136 -1.86 12.80 -5.58
C CYS A 136 -2.31 11.88 -4.45
N GLY A 137 -2.81 12.47 -3.37
CA GLY A 137 -3.28 11.65 -2.26
C GLY A 137 -3.68 12.43 -1.03
N LYS A 138 -3.87 11.68 0.05
CA LYS A 138 -4.13 12.26 1.37
C LYS A 138 -3.24 11.61 2.43
N ILE A 139 -2.92 12.38 3.47
CA ILE A 139 -2.09 11.99 4.61
C ILE A 139 -2.89 12.23 5.90
N ALA A 140 -2.85 11.26 6.80
CA ALA A 140 -3.44 11.37 8.13
C ALA A 140 -2.47 12.06 9.09
N ASP A 141 -3.00 12.57 10.21
CA ASP A 141 -2.20 13.10 11.29
C ASP A 141 -1.28 12.02 11.88
N ASN A 142 -0.06 12.41 12.24
CA ASN A 142 0.86 11.57 13.00
C ASN A 142 0.56 11.67 14.51
N PHE A 143 1.11 10.73 15.27
CA PHE A 143 1.05 10.80 16.72
C PHE A 143 1.73 12.09 17.24
N GLY A 144 0.93 12.96 17.84
CA GLY A 144 1.42 14.22 18.42
C GLY A 144 1.68 15.35 17.41
N GLU A 145 1.49 15.13 16.13
CA GLU A 145 1.69 16.11 15.06
C GLU A 145 0.44 16.23 14.20
N LYS A 146 -0.12 17.44 14.15
CA LYS A 146 -1.24 17.77 13.27
C LYS A 146 -0.72 18.19 11.93
N ILE A 147 -1.17 17.51 10.88
CA ILE A 147 -0.87 17.87 9.49
C ILE A 147 -1.97 18.81 9.01
N GLU A 148 -1.63 20.08 8.75
CA GLU A 148 -2.61 21.08 8.30
C GLU A 148 -3.08 20.80 6.87
N GLN A 149 -2.16 20.53 5.96
CA GLN A 149 -2.47 20.20 4.57
C GLN A 149 -2.51 18.67 4.39
N LYS A 150 -3.72 18.12 4.47
CA LYS A 150 -3.94 16.66 4.40
C LYS A 150 -3.93 16.10 2.98
N PHE A 151 -4.07 16.94 1.97
CA PHE A 151 -4.08 16.53 0.57
C PHE A 151 -2.83 17.06 -0.12
N PHE A 152 -2.29 16.26 -1.01
CA PHE A 152 -1.11 16.62 -1.77
C PHE A 152 -1.28 16.27 -3.25
N TYR A 153 -0.60 17.07 -4.07
CA TYR A 153 -0.35 16.86 -5.48
C TYR A 153 1.11 17.20 -5.70
N SER A 154 1.97 16.19 -5.92
CA SER A 154 3.42 16.38 -5.85
C SER A 154 4.14 15.47 -6.83
N THR A 155 5.33 15.91 -7.24
CA THR A 155 6.25 15.13 -8.05
C THR A 155 7.33 14.50 -7.16
N ILE A 156 7.59 13.21 -7.34
CA ILE A 156 8.71 12.54 -6.70
C ILE A 156 9.97 12.82 -7.49
N HIS A 157 10.92 13.51 -6.87
CA HIS A 157 12.24 13.70 -7.42
C HIS A 157 13.14 12.53 -7.04
N VAL A 158 13.54 11.76 -8.06
CA VAL A 158 14.51 10.69 -7.92
C VAL A 158 15.89 11.25 -8.28
N ASP A 159 16.85 11.14 -7.36
CA ASP A 159 18.24 11.47 -7.65
C ASP A 159 18.88 10.29 -8.41
N PRO A 160 19.19 10.46 -9.72
CA PRO A 160 19.68 9.37 -10.54
C PRO A 160 21.05 8.85 -10.09
N VAL A 161 21.85 9.69 -9.43
CA VAL A 161 23.17 9.30 -8.91
C VAL A 161 23.02 8.40 -7.69
N LYS A 162 22.13 8.77 -6.76
CA LYS A 162 21.83 7.94 -5.58
C LYS A 162 21.21 6.62 -5.98
N THR A 163 20.26 6.62 -6.91
CA THR A 163 19.60 5.41 -7.40
C THR A 163 20.61 4.46 -8.04
N LYS A 164 21.48 4.98 -8.91
CA LYS A 164 22.51 4.18 -9.55
C LYS A 164 23.49 3.56 -8.54
N ASN A 165 23.84 4.29 -7.50
CA ASN A 165 24.72 3.78 -6.43
C ASN A 165 24.02 2.71 -5.59
N LEU A 166 22.70 2.78 -5.40
CA LEU A 166 21.91 1.73 -4.74
C LEU A 166 21.78 0.47 -5.60
N GLU A 167 21.57 0.63 -6.91
CA GLU A 167 21.48 -0.49 -7.86
C GLU A 167 22.82 -1.22 -8.05
N SER A 168 23.94 -0.53 -7.91
CA SER A 168 25.28 -1.11 -8.03
C SER A 168 25.81 -1.71 -6.73
N GLY A 169 25.03 -1.66 -5.64
CA GLY A 169 25.37 -2.33 -4.40
C GLY A 169 25.49 -3.84 -4.63
N LYS A 170 26.70 -4.40 -4.41
CA LYS A 170 26.84 -5.85 -4.36
C LYS A 170 25.91 -6.39 -3.28
N LEU A 171 25.10 -7.39 -3.64
CA LEU A 171 24.41 -8.19 -2.64
C LEU A 171 25.47 -8.63 -1.61
N PRO A 172 25.21 -8.46 -0.31
CA PRO A 172 26.12 -9.00 0.70
C PRO A 172 26.29 -10.49 0.41
N ASP A 173 27.52 -10.96 0.41
CA ASP A 173 27.79 -12.39 0.35
C ASP A 173 26.99 -13.04 1.47
N LEU A 174 25.98 -13.82 1.08
CA LEU A 174 25.17 -14.55 2.04
C LEU A 174 26.05 -15.63 2.63
N THR A 175 26.69 -15.32 3.76
CA THR A 175 27.45 -16.27 4.59
C THR A 175 26.61 -17.45 5.08
N LEU A 176 25.34 -17.52 4.68
CA LEU A 176 24.38 -18.58 4.95
C LEU A 176 24.73 -19.93 4.30
N PHE A 177 25.66 -19.97 3.37
CA PHE A 177 26.05 -21.16 2.64
C PHE A 177 27.51 -21.57 2.93
N LEU A 178 27.90 -21.41 4.20
CA LEU A 178 29.16 -21.99 4.70
C LEU A 178 28.89 -23.40 5.24
N ASP A 179 29.81 -24.30 5.02
CA ASP A 179 29.81 -25.60 5.69
C ASP A 179 30.24 -25.50 7.18
N ALA A 180 30.21 -26.59 7.90
CA ALA A 180 30.58 -26.64 9.31
C ALA A 180 32.06 -26.23 9.58
N GLN A 181 32.87 -26.02 8.56
CA GLN A 181 34.24 -25.58 8.58
C GLN A 181 34.43 -24.15 8.03
N ASP A 182 33.34 -23.34 7.94
CA ASP A 182 33.35 -21.99 7.38
C ASP A 182 33.86 -21.91 5.93
N LYS A 183 33.75 -22.99 5.18
CA LYS A 183 34.12 -23.05 3.77
C LYS A 183 32.89 -22.82 2.91
N LEU A 184 33.03 -21.99 1.86
CA LEU A 184 31.98 -21.77 0.86
C LEU A 184 31.53 -23.08 0.21
N LEU A 185 30.25 -23.37 0.28
CA LEU A 185 29.61 -24.46 -0.44
C LEU A 185 29.67 -24.23 -1.96
N SER A 186 29.86 -25.28 -2.73
CA SER A 186 29.72 -25.20 -4.18
C SER A 186 28.25 -25.01 -4.57
N ASP A 187 27.97 -24.50 -5.79
CA ASP A 187 26.61 -24.35 -6.29
C ASP A 187 25.81 -25.65 -6.28
N LYS A 188 26.49 -26.79 -6.42
CA LYS A 188 25.87 -28.11 -6.34
C LYS A 188 25.45 -28.44 -4.91
N ASP A 189 26.30 -28.13 -3.95
CA ASP A 189 26.01 -28.37 -2.52
C ASP A 189 24.93 -27.43 -2.02
N ILE A 190 24.92 -26.16 -2.48
CA ILE A 190 23.85 -25.20 -2.19
C ILE A 190 22.51 -25.72 -2.69
N ASN A 191 22.44 -26.19 -3.94
CA ASN A 191 21.21 -26.74 -4.51
C ASN A 191 20.74 -27.97 -3.74
N GLN A 192 21.66 -28.81 -3.26
CA GLN A 192 21.29 -29.98 -2.45
C GLN A 192 20.73 -29.55 -1.10
N VAL A 193 21.36 -28.60 -0.40
CA VAL A 193 20.86 -28.04 0.88
C VAL A 193 19.48 -27.43 0.72
N LEU A 194 19.24 -26.69 -0.38
CA LEU A 194 17.93 -26.10 -0.66
C LEU A 194 16.86 -27.18 -0.91
N LEU A 195 17.21 -28.23 -1.65
CA LEU A 195 16.31 -29.35 -1.93
C LEU A 195 15.98 -30.13 -0.65
N ASP A 196 16.97 -30.40 0.19
CA ASP A 196 16.80 -31.11 1.46
C ASP A 196 15.92 -30.30 2.41
N ASN A 197 16.15 -28.98 2.51
CA ASN A 197 15.31 -28.08 3.30
C ASN A 197 13.88 -28.04 2.78
N PHE A 198 13.69 -27.96 1.47
CA PHE A 198 12.35 -28.00 0.86
C PHE A 198 11.62 -29.32 1.20
N ASN A 199 12.30 -30.44 1.08
CA ASN A 199 11.73 -31.76 1.40
C ASN A 199 11.40 -31.88 2.90
N GLN A 200 12.25 -31.33 3.76
CA GLN A 200 12.00 -31.31 5.20
C GLN A 200 10.75 -30.51 5.55
N VAL A 201 10.65 -29.27 5.03
CA VAL A 201 9.48 -28.42 5.24
C VAL A 201 8.20 -29.08 4.75
N LYS A 202 8.26 -29.77 3.59
CA LYS A 202 7.11 -30.52 3.08
C LYS A 202 6.71 -31.65 4.01
N ALA A 203 7.66 -32.45 4.49
CA ALA A 203 7.41 -33.53 5.44
C ALA A 203 6.82 -33.01 6.76
N ASP A 204 7.31 -31.87 7.26
CA ASP A 204 6.79 -31.25 8.47
C ASP A 204 5.33 -30.77 8.29
N ILE A 205 4.99 -30.25 7.11
CA ILE A 205 3.62 -29.86 6.76
C ILE A 205 2.71 -31.09 6.72
N ASP A 206 3.13 -32.16 6.05
CA ASP A 206 2.36 -33.39 5.94
C ASP A 206 2.10 -33.99 7.33
N GLN A 207 3.11 -34.01 8.20
CA GLN A 207 2.98 -34.46 9.59
C GLN A 207 2.02 -33.60 10.42
N LEU A 208 2.03 -32.26 10.22
CA LEU A 208 1.07 -31.36 10.86
C LEU A 208 -0.35 -31.62 10.41
N LEU A 209 -0.56 -31.86 9.11
CA LEU A 209 -1.88 -32.19 8.56
C LEU A 209 -2.42 -33.52 9.10
N GLU A 210 -1.57 -34.55 9.19
CA GLU A 210 -1.97 -35.86 9.77
C GLU A 210 -2.37 -35.72 11.24
N ARG A 211 -1.64 -34.96 12.04
CA ARG A 211 -2.00 -34.70 13.44
C ARG A 211 -3.32 -33.99 13.58
N THR A 212 -3.58 -32.98 12.73
CA THR A 212 -4.84 -32.22 12.77
C THR A 212 -6.05 -33.06 12.35
N LEU A 213 -5.85 -34.02 11.44
CA LEU A 213 -6.91 -34.95 10.98
C LEU A 213 -7.18 -36.09 11.97
N THR A 214 -6.23 -36.42 12.85
CA THR A 214 -6.42 -37.45 13.88
C THR A 214 -7.00 -36.91 15.20
N GLU A 215 -6.97 -35.58 15.38
CA GLU A 215 -7.52 -34.91 16.57
C GLU A 215 -8.94 -34.32 16.31
N ALA A 216 -9.49 -34.45 15.10
CA ALA A 216 -10.83 -34.01 14.69
C ALA A 216 -11.81 -35.17 14.61
#